data_ab70034f75c4ae4ba1b4916eef6c5a9c
#
_entry.id   ab70034f75c4ae4ba1b4916eef6c5a9c
#
_cell.length_a   1.000
_cell.length_b   1.000
_cell.length_c   1.000
_cell.angle_alpha   90.00
_cell.angle_beta   90.00
_cell.angle_gamma   90.00
#
_symmetry.space_group_name_H-M   'P 1'
#
loop_
_entity.id
_entity.type
_entity.pdbx_description
1 polymer ?
#
loop_
_entity_poly.entity_id
_entity_poly.type
_entity_poly.pdbx_seq_one_letter_code
_entity_poly.pdbx_strand_id
1 'polypeptide(L)'
;MTVLPSTGAFIGRVNGRDHRAFLRVSDRLDSSAFEFMMYEAFYDRLPDTLADFLASGLAFPILHAEKRIGELIGLGGEENRRESEHRFLTNCRAAERLGAERLVLHLWNGTPSDFAFPRHLEAYATFSELAREHGLTLTVENVVCAAADPLTHFLALADRYPEVTFTYDTKMAAFHRQETAPFCPPYSTLVLPRIKHIHFNDYGGVPGDFSRLSVLHLGEGYLDLAGIVARFVAGGYDGTVTLECSCMCPDGSLVPEKMNASLRTARRLFARRTAE
;
A
#
# COMPACT_ATOMS: atom_id res chain seq x y z
N MET A 1 2.57 -16.40 -7.01
CA MET A 1 2.11 -15.06 -6.55
C MET A 1 1.71 -15.15 -5.09
N THR A 2 2.20 -14.27 -4.26
CA THR A 2 1.93 -14.27 -2.80
C THR A 2 0.80 -13.30 -2.49
N VAL A 3 -0.25 -13.79 -1.79
CA VAL A 3 -1.37 -12.99 -1.29
C VAL A 3 -1.31 -12.96 0.22
N LEU A 4 -1.23 -11.77 0.81
CA LEU A 4 -1.08 -11.55 2.23
C LEU A 4 -1.98 -10.40 2.74
N PRO A 5 -2.31 -10.36 4.04
CA PRO A 5 -3.04 -9.24 4.62
C PRO A 5 -2.11 -8.14 5.12
N SER A 6 -2.62 -6.89 5.20
CA SER A 6 -1.96 -5.80 5.92
C SER A 6 -2.25 -5.87 7.42
N THR A 7 -1.25 -5.59 8.27
CA THR A 7 -1.48 -5.35 9.70
C THR A 7 -2.42 -4.15 9.94
N GLY A 8 -2.47 -3.21 8.98
CA GLY A 8 -3.40 -2.07 8.99
C GLY A 8 -4.87 -2.46 8.99
N ALA A 9 -5.22 -3.67 8.54
CA ALA A 9 -6.58 -4.18 8.63
C ALA A 9 -7.04 -4.45 10.09
N PHE A 10 -6.09 -4.60 11.02
CA PHE A 10 -6.31 -4.98 12.41
C PHE A 10 -5.87 -3.92 13.41
N ILE A 11 -5.09 -2.94 12.98
CA ILE A 11 -4.51 -1.89 13.81
C ILE A 11 -5.02 -0.54 13.31
N GLY A 12 -5.74 0.21 14.14
CA GLY A 12 -6.30 1.48 13.73
C GLY A 12 -6.68 2.38 14.91
N ARG A 13 -7.29 3.53 14.62
CA ARG A 13 -7.68 4.49 15.66
C ARG A 13 -8.65 3.90 16.67
N VAL A 14 -9.56 3.05 16.22
CA VAL A 14 -10.63 2.46 17.05
C VAL A 14 -10.07 1.60 18.18
N ASN A 15 -8.96 0.89 17.96
CA ASN A 15 -8.29 0.09 18.99
C ASN A 15 -7.01 0.75 19.53
N GLY A 16 -6.90 2.09 19.45
CA GLY A 16 -5.76 2.85 19.96
C GLY A 16 -4.45 2.59 19.25
N ARG A 17 -4.47 2.03 18.05
CA ARG A 17 -3.29 1.56 17.30
C ARG A 17 -2.44 0.59 18.12
N ASP A 18 -3.09 -0.28 18.90
CA ASP A 18 -2.43 -1.32 19.67
C ASP A 18 -2.03 -2.49 18.77
N HIS A 19 -0.73 -2.59 18.46
CA HIS A 19 -0.19 -3.69 17.66
C HIS A 19 -0.40 -5.06 18.32
N ARG A 20 -0.47 -5.11 19.65
CA ARG A 20 -0.72 -6.36 20.39
C ARG A 20 -2.13 -6.89 20.15
N ALA A 21 -3.09 -6.01 19.79
CA ALA A 21 -4.42 -6.47 19.39
C ALA A 21 -4.36 -7.36 18.14
N PHE A 22 -3.54 -7.00 17.15
CA PHE A 22 -3.28 -7.85 15.99
C PHE A 22 -2.57 -9.15 16.39
N LEU A 23 -1.51 -9.07 17.19
CA LEU A 23 -0.75 -10.26 17.60
C LEU A 23 -1.61 -11.29 18.34
N ARG A 24 -2.61 -10.85 19.13
CA ARG A 24 -3.56 -11.76 19.82
C ARG A 24 -4.48 -12.55 18.88
N VAL A 25 -4.64 -12.14 17.63
CA VAL A 25 -5.52 -12.80 16.65
C VAL A 25 -4.78 -13.35 15.43
N SER A 26 -3.47 -13.15 15.36
CA SER A 26 -2.68 -13.49 14.19
C SER A 26 -2.64 -15.02 13.90
N ASP A 27 -2.74 -15.84 14.93
CA ASP A 27 -2.83 -17.31 14.84
C ASP A 27 -4.15 -17.82 14.23
N ARG A 28 -5.19 -16.96 14.20
CA ARG A 28 -6.49 -17.26 13.58
C ARG A 28 -6.53 -16.88 12.10
N LEU A 29 -5.46 -16.28 11.57
CA LEU A 29 -5.39 -15.83 10.17
C LEU A 29 -4.79 -16.93 9.27
N ASP A 30 -5.37 -17.10 8.10
CA ASP A 30 -4.89 -18.01 7.05
C ASP A 30 -3.62 -17.45 6.37
N SER A 31 -2.71 -16.84 7.14
CA SER A 31 -1.45 -16.26 6.67
C SER A 31 -0.41 -16.22 7.79
N SER A 32 0.85 -16.51 7.45
CA SER A 32 2.01 -16.29 8.32
C SER A 32 2.89 -15.14 7.85
N ALA A 33 2.51 -14.48 6.74
CA ALA A 33 3.21 -13.31 6.20
C ALA A 33 2.24 -12.14 6.06
N PHE A 34 2.71 -10.92 6.33
CA PHE A 34 1.91 -9.71 6.38
C PHE A 34 2.66 -8.52 5.79
N GLU A 35 1.91 -7.56 5.25
CA GLU A 35 2.43 -6.21 5.05
C GLU A 35 2.37 -5.46 6.38
N PHE A 36 3.51 -4.94 6.83
CA PHE A 36 3.58 -4.15 8.05
C PHE A 36 3.18 -2.70 7.75
N MET A 37 2.07 -2.24 8.34
CA MET A 37 1.66 -0.83 8.25
C MET A 37 2.34 -0.03 9.35
N MET A 38 3.21 0.92 8.96
CA MET A 38 3.82 1.86 9.88
C MET A 38 2.84 2.98 10.25
N TYR A 39 2.80 3.33 11.52
CA TYR A 39 2.02 4.45 12.04
C TYR A 39 2.91 5.45 12.79
N GLU A 40 2.61 6.74 12.69
CA GLU A 40 3.27 7.78 13.46
C GLU A 40 3.27 7.46 14.97
N ALA A 41 2.18 6.91 15.48
CA ALA A 41 2.06 6.49 16.89
C ALA A 41 3.04 5.39 17.34
N PHE A 42 3.77 4.78 16.42
CA PHE A 42 4.78 3.78 16.75
C PHE A 42 6.16 4.39 17.01
N TYR A 43 6.44 5.61 16.54
CA TYR A 43 7.78 6.18 16.64
C TYR A 43 8.30 6.24 18.07
N ASP A 44 7.48 6.65 19.05
CA ASP A 44 7.87 6.74 20.46
C ASP A 44 8.19 5.39 21.13
N ARG A 45 7.73 4.29 20.54
CA ARG A 45 7.87 2.92 21.05
C ARG A 45 8.32 1.93 19.96
N LEU A 46 8.95 2.42 18.92
CA LEU A 46 9.29 1.61 17.75
C LEU A 46 10.18 0.41 18.08
N PRO A 47 11.22 0.53 18.94
CA PRO A 47 12.04 -0.61 19.32
C PRO A 47 11.25 -1.75 19.93
N ASP A 48 10.32 -1.45 20.84
CA ASP A 48 9.48 -2.45 21.52
C ASP A 48 8.43 -3.05 20.58
N THR A 49 7.83 -2.19 19.75
CA THR A 49 6.87 -2.63 18.72
C THR A 49 7.52 -3.63 17.76
N LEU A 50 8.71 -3.32 17.24
CA LEU A 50 9.44 -4.23 16.36
C LEU A 50 9.90 -5.51 17.08
N ALA A 51 10.29 -5.42 18.36
CA ALA A 51 10.64 -6.59 19.14
C ALA A 51 9.45 -7.55 19.32
N ASP A 52 8.26 -7.03 19.61
CA ASP A 52 7.04 -7.83 19.72
C ASP A 52 6.70 -8.54 18.39
N PHE A 53 6.83 -7.84 17.25
CA PHE A 53 6.61 -8.43 15.93
C PHE A 53 7.65 -9.49 15.56
N LEU A 54 8.93 -9.26 15.84
CA LEU A 54 10.00 -10.24 15.61
C LEU A 54 9.81 -11.49 16.47
N ALA A 55 9.40 -11.33 17.73
CA ALA A 55 9.14 -12.42 18.64
C ALA A 55 7.93 -13.27 18.23
N SER A 56 7.02 -12.73 17.41
CA SER A 56 5.83 -13.45 16.95
C SER A 56 6.13 -14.59 15.96
N GLY A 57 7.30 -14.60 15.33
CA GLY A 57 7.65 -15.55 14.27
C GLY A 57 6.93 -15.33 12.94
N LEU A 58 6.17 -14.24 12.80
CA LEU A 58 5.51 -13.86 11.56
C LEU A 58 6.52 -13.22 10.59
N ALA A 59 6.26 -13.34 9.28
CA ALA A 59 7.08 -12.72 8.24
C ALA A 59 6.47 -11.38 7.79
N PHE A 60 7.33 -10.39 7.51
CA PHE A 60 6.92 -9.05 7.05
C PHE A 60 7.69 -8.65 5.79
N PRO A 61 7.45 -9.31 4.64
CA PRO A 61 8.21 -9.06 3.41
C PRO A 61 7.99 -7.66 2.82
N ILE A 62 6.98 -6.94 3.28
CA ILE A 62 6.60 -5.61 2.82
C ILE A 62 6.35 -4.72 4.02
N LEU A 63 6.88 -3.49 3.97
CA LEU A 63 6.52 -2.42 4.89
C LEU A 63 5.81 -1.31 4.13
N HIS A 64 4.64 -0.92 4.60
CA HIS A 64 3.95 0.29 4.15
C HIS A 64 4.42 1.48 5.00
N ALA A 65 5.07 2.45 4.37
CA ALA A 65 5.61 3.62 5.04
C ALA A 65 4.50 4.50 5.65
N GLU A 66 4.87 5.22 6.69
CA GLU A 66 3.99 6.16 7.39
C GLU A 66 3.54 7.28 6.43
N LYS A 67 2.21 7.51 6.39
CA LYS A 67 1.56 8.30 5.32
C LYS A 67 1.85 9.80 5.38
N ARG A 68 2.20 10.34 6.55
CA ARG A 68 2.52 11.76 6.72
C ARG A 68 3.80 12.18 6.00
N ILE A 69 4.65 11.23 5.61
CA ILE A 69 5.84 11.51 4.79
C ILE A 69 5.42 12.26 3.52
N GLY A 70 4.42 11.76 2.77
CA GLY A 70 3.90 12.42 1.58
C GLY A 70 3.25 13.78 1.84
N GLU A 71 2.61 13.97 3.00
CA GLU A 71 2.08 15.28 3.40
C GLU A 71 3.19 16.30 3.60
N LEU A 72 4.26 15.93 4.31
CA LEU A 72 5.39 16.80 4.58
C LEU A 72 6.09 17.24 3.29
N ILE A 73 6.25 16.34 2.32
CA ILE A 73 6.76 16.69 0.99
C ILE A 73 5.86 17.75 0.34
N GLY A 74 4.56 17.54 0.35
CA GLY A 74 3.58 18.46 -0.23
C GLY A 74 3.57 19.85 0.42
N LEU A 75 3.73 19.90 1.75
CA LEU A 75 3.83 21.16 2.50
C LEU A 75 5.08 21.96 2.11
N GLY A 76 6.20 21.26 1.84
CA GLY A 76 7.44 21.91 1.42
C GLY A 76 8.13 22.68 2.56
N GLY A 77 9.21 23.38 2.22
CA GLY A 77 10.08 24.04 3.18
C GLY A 77 11.14 23.11 3.76
N GLU A 78 12.23 23.69 4.25
CA GLU A 78 13.41 22.94 4.68
C GLU A 78 13.14 22.04 5.89
N GLU A 79 12.34 22.50 6.85
CA GLU A 79 11.95 21.73 8.03
C GLU A 79 11.14 20.49 7.66
N ASN A 80 10.10 20.64 6.84
CA ASN A 80 9.27 19.54 6.38
C ASN A 80 10.05 18.55 5.51
N ARG A 81 11.01 19.05 4.70
CA ARG A 81 11.90 18.20 3.91
C ARG A 81 12.74 17.31 4.83
N ARG A 82 13.44 17.91 5.83
CA ARG A 82 14.25 17.15 6.78
C ARG A 82 13.43 16.14 7.59
N GLU A 83 12.24 16.55 8.03
CA GLU A 83 11.35 15.66 8.78
C GLU A 83 10.85 14.50 7.93
N SER A 84 10.49 14.74 6.66
CA SER A 84 10.08 13.68 5.74
C SER A 84 11.20 12.67 5.48
N GLU A 85 12.42 13.15 5.26
CA GLU A 85 13.61 12.31 5.08
C GLU A 85 13.93 11.51 6.35
N HIS A 86 13.88 12.14 7.52
CA HIS A 86 14.10 11.47 8.80
C HIS A 86 13.09 10.35 9.06
N ARG A 87 11.79 10.63 8.84
CA ARG A 87 10.73 9.63 8.97
C ARG A 87 10.92 8.49 7.98
N PHE A 88 11.22 8.81 6.72
CA PHE A 88 11.44 7.79 5.71
C PHE A 88 12.62 6.88 6.06
N LEU A 89 13.74 7.44 6.48
CA LEU A 89 14.90 6.68 6.94
C LEU A 89 14.56 5.78 8.15
N THR A 90 13.73 6.27 9.08
CA THR A 90 13.23 5.45 10.19
C THR A 90 12.40 4.27 9.70
N ASN A 91 11.58 4.47 8.66
CA ASN A 91 10.81 3.39 8.02
C ASN A 91 11.72 2.39 7.29
N CYS A 92 12.77 2.85 6.60
CA CYS A 92 13.76 1.97 5.97
C CYS A 92 14.46 1.07 7.00
N ARG A 93 14.90 1.62 8.12
CA ARG A 93 15.53 0.86 9.22
C ARG A 93 14.56 -0.14 9.87
N ALA A 94 13.30 0.23 10.00
CA ALA A 94 12.27 -0.69 10.50
C ALA A 94 12.02 -1.83 9.51
N ALA A 95 11.97 -1.54 8.21
CA ALA A 95 11.82 -2.52 7.15
C ALA A 95 13.00 -3.52 7.13
N GLU A 96 14.23 -3.01 7.16
CA GLU A 96 15.45 -3.80 7.23
C GLU A 96 15.42 -4.73 8.45
N ARG A 97 15.06 -4.21 9.64
CA ARG A 97 14.99 -4.99 10.87
C ARG A 97 13.92 -6.09 10.83
N LEU A 98 12.81 -5.86 10.14
CA LEU A 98 11.74 -6.85 9.94
C LEU A 98 12.06 -7.85 8.82
N GLY A 99 13.15 -7.64 8.06
CA GLY A 99 13.50 -8.45 6.89
C GLY A 99 12.60 -8.19 5.69
N ALA A 100 12.04 -6.99 5.58
CA ALA A 100 11.25 -6.62 4.41
C ALA A 100 12.16 -6.42 3.18
N GLU A 101 11.61 -6.74 2.01
CA GLU A 101 12.26 -6.57 0.71
C GLU A 101 11.68 -5.37 -0.06
N ARG A 102 10.50 -4.91 0.36
CA ARG A 102 9.76 -3.84 -0.31
C ARG A 102 9.24 -2.80 0.67
N LEU A 103 9.28 -1.53 0.23
CA LEU A 103 8.72 -0.40 0.92
C LEU A 103 7.66 0.28 0.05
N VAL A 104 6.42 0.34 0.51
CA VAL A 104 5.32 1.06 -0.15
C VAL A 104 5.31 2.50 0.38
N LEU A 105 5.25 3.47 -0.53
CA LEU A 105 5.25 4.90 -0.18
C LEU A 105 4.04 5.61 -0.79
N HIS A 106 3.28 6.31 0.05
CA HIS A 106 2.46 7.42 -0.38
C HIS A 106 3.37 8.62 -0.68
N LEU A 107 3.82 8.77 -1.92
CA LEU A 107 4.71 9.87 -2.29
C LEU A 107 3.99 11.23 -2.16
N TRP A 108 2.67 11.27 -2.36
CA TRP A 108 1.75 12.36 -2.03
C TRP A 108 0.66 11.85 -1.11
N ASN A 109 0.15 12.67 -0.21
CA ASN A 109 -0.92 12.29 0.73
C ASN A 109 -1.57 13.50 1.40
N GLY A 110 -2.75 13.30 1.98
CA GLY A 110 -3.41 14.23 2.87
C GLY A 110 -3.93 15.51 2.21
N THR A 111 -4.08 16.57 2.99
CA THR A 111 -4.62 17.87 2.52
C THR A 111 -3.79 18.51 1.43
N PRO A 112 -2.42 18.51 1.46
CA PRO A 112 -1.60 19.00 0.34
C PRO A 112 -1.74 18.11 -0.90
N SER A 113 -2.00 16.82 -0.75
CA SER A 113 -2.11 15.86 -1.84
C SER A 113 -1.06 16.11 -2.93
N ASP A 114 -1.49 16.17 -4.18
CA ASP A 114 -0.66 16.36 -5.37
C ASP A 114 -0.57 17.80 -5.89
N PHE A 115 -1.09 18.83 -5.15
CA PHE A 115 -1.00 20.23 -5.57
C PHE A 115 0.43 20.72 -5.83
N ALA A 116 1.39 20.14 -5.14
CA ALA A 116 2.81 20.44 -5.32
C ALA A 116 3.57 19.27 -5.95
N PHE A 117 2.98 18.54 -6.90
CA PHE A 117 3.54 17.34 -7.51
C PHE A 117 5.00 17.50 -7.99
N PRO A 118 5.47 18.63 -8.54
CA PRO A 118 6.89 18.82 -8.85
C PRO A 118 7.84 18.57 -7.68
N ARG A 119 7.44 18.94 -6.43
CA ARG A 119 8.25 18.62 -5.23
C ARG A 119 8.28 17.13 -4.94
N HIS A 120 7.15 16.44 -5.09
CA HIS A 120 7.08 14.99 -4.91
C HIS A 120 7.96 14.26 -5.94
N LEU A 121 7.92 14.74 -7.19
CA LEU A 121 8.75 14.21 -8.26
C LEU A 121 10.25 14.37 -7.96
N GLU A 122 10.66 15.53 -7.44
CA GLU A 122 12.06 15.77 -7.03
C GLU A 122 12.46 14.93 -5.81
N ALA A 123 11.59 14.85 -4.79
CA ALA A 123 11.85 14.10 -3.57
C ALA A 123 12.04 12.60 -3.81
N TYR A 124 11.38 12.04 -4.86
CA TYR A 124 11.49 10.61 -5.18
C TYR A 124 12.94 10.16 -5.34
N ALA A 125 13.83 10.96 -5.93
CA ALA A 125 15.23 10.60 -6.11
C ALA A 125 15.93 10.30 -4.77
N THR A 126 15.75 11.17 -3.78
CA THR A 126 16.30 11.00 -2.42
C THR A 126 15.74 9.76 -1.74
N PHE A 127 14.44 9.57 -1.81
CA PHE A 127 13.79 8.41 -1.17
C PHE A 127 14.14 7.09 -1.85
N SER A 128 14.26 7.08 -3.18
CA SER A 128 14.71 5.91 -3.93
C SER A 128 16.13 5.50 -3.55
N GLU A 129 17.03 6.48 -3.39
CA GLU A 129 18.40 6.23 -2.95
C GLU A 129 18.45 5.69 -1.53
N LEU A 130 17.76 6.33 -0.57
CA LEU A 130 17.68 5.86 0.81
C LEU A 130 17.13 4.43 0.91
N ALA A 131 16.07 4.11 0.15
CA ALA A 131 15.54 2.75 0.13
C ALA A 131 16.57 1.75 -0.41
N ARG A 132 17.28 2.10 -1.48
CA ARG A 132 18.32 1.28 -2.11
C ARG A 132 19.50 1.02 -1.16
N GLU A 133 19.92 2.02 -0.36
CA GLU A 133 20.98 1.87 0.65
C GLU A 133 20.61 0.84 1.73
N HIS A 134 19.32 0.66 2.00
CA HIS A 134 18.79 -0.35 2.92
C HIS A 134 18.36 -1.67 2.23
N GLY A 135 18.72 -1.86 0.95
CA GLY A 135 18.38 -3.07 0.20
C GLY A 135 16.89 -3.24 -0.13
N LEU A 136 16.12 -2.14 -0.09
CA LEU A 136 14.67 -2.15 -0.28
C LEU A 136 14.28 -1.73 -1.69
N THR A 137 13.29 -2.40 -2.25
CA THR A 137 12.59 -1.95 -3.45
C THR A 137 11.52 -0.94 -3.05
N LEU A 138 11.68 0.34 -3.42
CA LEU A 138 10.67 1.37 -3.20
C LEU A 138 9.57 1.30 -4.25
N THR A 139 8.30 1.20 -3.83
CA THR A 139 7.14 1.27 -4.72
C THR A 139 6.26 2.46 -4.35
N VAL A 140 5.91 3.29 -5.33
CA VAL A 140 5.00 4.43 -5.15
C VAL A 140 3.57 3.98 -5.38
N GLU A 141 2.67 4.30 -4.43
CA GLU A 141 1.25 3.95 -4.53
C GLU A 141 0.46 5.00 -5.31
N ASN A 142 -0.57 4.57 -6.06
CA ASN A 142 -1.51 5.43 -6.80
C ASN A 142 -2.54 6.09 -5.88
N VAL A 143 -2.06 6.82 -4.87
CA VAL A 143 -2.93 7.52 -3.90
C VAL A 143 -3.84 8.50 -4.60
N VAL A 144 -5.05 8.70 -4.04
CA VAL A 144 -6.01 9.66 -4.58
C VAL A 144 -5.40 11.06 -4.70
N CYS A 145 -5.66 11.70 -5.83
CA CYS A 145 -5.20 13.03 -6.19
C CYS A 145 -6.33 14.05 -6.09
N ALA A 146 -5.98 15.31 -5.84
CA ALA A 146 -6.92 16.43 -5.81
C ALA A 146 -6.72 17.38 -6.99
N ALA A 147 -5.49 17.48 -7.54
CA ALA A 147 -5.15 18.37 -8.64
C ALA A 147 -5.13 17.66 -10.01
N ALA A 148 -4.71 16.38 -10.05
CA ALA A 148 -4.64 15.58 -11.27
C ALA A 148 -5.25 14.18 -11.03
N ASP A 149 -4.59 13.16 -11.53
CA ASP A 149 -4.90 11.74 -11.28
C ASP A 149 -3.61 10.93 -11.09
N PRO A 150 -3.67 9.81 -10.36
CA PRO A 150 -2.48 9.07 -9.99
C PRO A 150 -1.73 8.44 -11.17
N LEU A 151 -2.41 8.04 -12.23
CA LEU A 151 -1.73 7.44 -13.39
C LEU A 151 -0.98 8.47 -14.22
N THR A 152 -1.46 9.70 -14.30
CA THR A 152 -0.70 10.83 -14.87
C THR A 152 0.60 11.06 -14.09
N HIS A 153 0.55 10.98 -12.75
CA HIS A 153 1.76 11.09 -11.93
C HIS A 153 2.71 9.89 -12.10
N PHE A 154 2.17 8.68 -12.27
CA PHE A 154 2.98 7.50 -12.59
C PHE A 154 3.71 7.63 -13.93
N LEU A 155 3.07 8.20 -14.95
CA LEU A 155 3.75 8.50 -16.23
C LEU A 155 4.90 9.47 -16.05
N ALA A 156 4.68 10.56 -15.32
CA ALA A 156 5.73 11.55 -15.07
C ALA A 156 6.91 10.96 -14.27
N LEU A 157 6.62 10.09 -13.29
CA LEU A 157 7.64 9.35 -12.56
C LEU A 157 8.39 8.37 -13.46
N ALA A 158 7.68 7.62 -14.31
CA ALA A 158 8.27 6.64 -15.22
C ALA A 158 9.13 7.28 -16.32
N ASP A 159 8.77 8.48 -16.76
CA ASP A 159 9.53 9.26 -17.73
C ASP A 159 10.84 9.77 -17.11
N ARG A 160 10.78 10.30 -15.89
CA ARG A 160 11.94 10.89 -15.21
C ARG A 160 12.85 9.85 -14.56
N TYR A 161 12.29 8.74 -14.07
CA TYR A 161 13.00 7.71 -13.31
C TYR A 161 12.71 6.32 -13.92
N PRO A 162 13.56 5.84 -14.83
CA PRO A 162 13.34 4.57 -15.54
C PRO A 162 13.18 3.34 -14.63
N GLU A 163 13.80 3.38 -13.44
CA GLU A 163 13.79 2.28 -12.47
C GLU A 163 12.63 2.36 -11.47
N VAL A 164 11.74 3.37 -11.58
CA VAL A 164 10.62 3.51 -10.64
C VAL A 164 9.71 2.29 -10.70
N THR A 165 9.27 1.84 -9.53
CA THR A 165 8.27 0.79 -9.40
C THR A 165 7.04 1.28 -8.65
N PHE A 166 5.90 0.63 -8.90
CA PHE A 166 4.60 1.09 -8.43
C PHE A 166 3.87 0.04 -7.60
N THR A 167 3.09 0.54 -6.65
CA THR A 167 2.00 -0.19 -6.00
C THR A 167 0.68 0.29 -6.60
N TYR A 168 -0.14 -0.65 -7.06
CA TYR A 168 -1.45 -0.35 -7.61
C TYR A 168 -2.55 -0.74 -6.62
N ASP A 169 -3.24 0.26 -6.08
CA ASP A 169 -4.40 0.06 -5.22
C ASP A 169 -5.69 0.16 -6.04
N THR A 170 -6.47 -0.91 -6.03
CA THR A 170 -7.74 -1.01 -6.77
C THR A 170 -8.79 -0.02 -6.28
N LYS A 171 -8.84 0.30 -4.99
CA LYS A 171 -9.76 1.29 -4.42
C LYS A 171 -9.42 2.71 -4.85
N MET A 172 -8.11 3.06 -4.91
CA MET A 172 -7.65 4.37 -5.37
C MET A 172 -7.91 4.54 -6.87
N ALA A 173 -7.71 3.46 -7.64
CA ALA A 173 -8.06 3.44 -9.06
C ALA A 173 -9.58 3.62 -9.26
N ALA A 174 -10.41 2.94 -8.49
CA ALA A 174 -11.87 3.09 -8.54
C ALA A 174 -12.33 4.51 -8.21
N PHE A 175 -11.72 5.16 -7.23
CA PHE A 175 -11.99 6.55 -6.91
C PHE A 175 -11.79 7.47 -8.13
N HIS A 176 -10.77 7.22 -8.95
CA HIS A 176 -10.44 7.98 -10.15
C HIS A 176 -11.05 7.39 -11.45
N ARG A 177 -11.86 6.32 -11.38
CA ARG A 177 -12.38 5.58 -12.53
C ARG A 177 -11.27 5.08 -13.46
N GLN A 178 -10.18 4.61 -12.88
CA GLN A 178 -8.98 4.17 -13.58
C GLN A 178 -8.72 2.66 -13.45
N GLU A 179 -9.74 1.85 -13.11
CA GLU A 179 -9.61 0.41 -12.85
C GLU A 179 -9.08 -0.37 -14.06
N THR A 180 -9.38 0.12 -15.26
CA THR A 180 -8.94 -0.50 -16.52
C THR A 180 -7.83 0.27 -17.23
N ALA A 181 -7.54 1.48 -16.81
CA ALA A 181 -6.57 2.36 -17.48
C ALA A 181 -5.15 1.78 -17.57
N PRO A 182 -4.60 1.09 -16.54
CA PRO A 182 -3.27 0.49 -16.62
C PRO A 182 -3.10 -0.48 -17.79
N PHE A 183 -4.18 -1.04 -18.31
CA PHE A 183 -4.16 -2.03 -19.39
C PHE A 183 -4.29 -1.43 -20.79
N CYS A 184 -4.36 -0.11 -20.87
CA CYS A 184 -4.46 0.64 -22.13
C CYS A 184 -3.23 1.53 -22.35
N PRO A 185 -2.79 1.77 -23.60
CA PRO A 185 -1.73 2.74 -23.88
C PRO A 185 -2.08 4.16 -23.39
N PRO A 186 -1.10 4.94 -22.89
CA PRO A 186 0.33 4.60 -22.78
C PRO A 186 0.67 3.80 -21.52
N TYR A 187 -0.25 3.61 -20.58
CA TYR A 187 0.01 3.00 -19.27
C TYR A 187 0.41 1.54 -19.39
N SER A 188 -0.18 0.79 -20.32
CA SER A 188 0.16 -0.63 -20.53
C SER A 188 1.62 -0.87 -20.92
N THR A 189 2.27 0.13 -21.51
CA THR A 189 3.68 0.08 -21.91
C THR A 189 4.62 0.65 -20.84
N LEU A 190 4.21 1.75 -20.20
CA LEU A 190 5.11 2.52 -19.33
C LEU A 190 4.87 2.26 -17.84
N VAL A 191 3.65 1.96 -17.42
CA VAL A 191 3.27 1.81 -16.00
C VAL A 191 3.09 0.35 -15.62
N LEU A 192 2.29 -0.41 -16.38
CA LEU A 192 1.94 -1.80 -16.05
C LEU A 192 3.16 -2.70 -15.78
N PRO A 193 4.25 -2.69 -16.56
CA PRO A 193 5.43 -3.52 -16.29
C PRO A 193 6.18 -3.16 -15.01
N ARG A 194 5.94 -1.93 -14.49
CA ARG A 194 6.55 -1.40 -13.27
C ARG A 194 5.70 -1.60 -12.02
N ILE A 195 4.47 -2.09 -12.15
CA ILE A 195 3.64 -2.47 -11.00
C ILE A 195 4.23 -3.75 -10.41
N LYS A 196 4.76 -3.68 -9.19
CA LYS A 196 5.39 -4.80 -8.47
C LYS A 196 4.61 -5.22 -7.24
N HIS A 197 3.61 -4.43 -6.87
CA HIS A 197 2.73 -4.68 -5.75
C HIS A 197 1.30 -4.23 -6.05
N ILE A 198 0.32 -4.95 -5.51
CA ILE A 198 -1.10 -4.59 -5.64
C ILE A 198 -1.73 -4.56 -4.24
N HIS A 199 -2.37 -3.45 -3.88
CA HIS A 199 -3.37 -3.41 -2.83
C HIS A 199 -4.71 -3.78 -3.44
N PHE A 200 -5.19 -4.96 -3.10
CA PHE A 200 -6.36 -5.57 -3.74
C PHE A 200 -7.55 -5.50 -2.79
N ASN A 201 -8.40 -4.52 -3.00
CA ASN A 201 -9.56 -4.24 -2.19
C ASN A 201 -10.79 -4.12 -3.10
N ASP A 202 -11.99 -4.31 -2.54
CA ASP A 202 -13.22 -3.90 -3.23
C ASP A 202 -13.57 -2.45 -2.87
N TYR A 203 -14.45 -1.83 -3.62
CA TYR A 203 -14.80 -0.42 -3.48
C TYR A 203 -16.30 -0.21 -3.42
N GLY A 204 -16.78 0.50 -2.39
CA GLY A 204 -18.18 0.85 -2.20
C GLY A 204 -18.43 2.35 -2.16
N GLY A 205 -17.40 3.16 -2.45
CA GLY A 205 -17.46 4.61 -2.43
C GLY A 205 -18.07 5.23 -3.70
N VAL A 206 -17.99 6.54 -3.77
CA VAL A 206 -18.39 7.31 -4.95
C VAL A 206 -17.15 7.88 -5.62
N PRO A 207 -16.90 7.57 -6.90
CA PRO A 207 -15.74 8.10 -7.61
C PRO A 207 -15.69 9.63 -7.59
N GLY A 208 -14.52 10.18 -7.18
CA GLY A 208 -14.28 11.63 -7.08
C GLY A 208 -14.83 12.28 -5.80
N ASP A 209 -15.52 11.55 -4.94
CA ASP A 209 -16.05 12.09 -3.67
C ASP A 209 -15.22 11.61 -2.49
N PHE A 210 -14.33 12.48 -2.00
CA PHE A 210 -13.43 12.19 -0.86
C PHE A 210 -14.19 11.84 0.43
N SER A 211 -15.39 12.40 0.63
CA SER A 211 -16.20 12.12 1.83
C SER A 211 -16.81 10.72 1.82
N ARG A 212 -16.83 10.08 0.66
CA ARG A 212 -17.43 8.77 0.41
C ARG A 212 -16.41 7.74 -0.10
N LEU A 213 -15.12 7.98 0.10
CA LEU A 213 -14.07 6.99 -0.16
C LEU A 213 -14.26 5.82 0.81
N SER A 214 -14.51 4.63 0.27
CA SER A 214 -14.84 3.45 1.08
C SER A 214 -14.16 2.20 0.55
N VAL A 215 -13.35 1.57 1.40
CA VAL A 215 -12.73 0.26 1.15
C VAL A 215 -13.62 -0.84 1.71
N LEU A 216 -13.81 -1.90 0.93
CA LEU A 216 -14.65 -3.05 1.31
C LEU A 216 -13.87 -4.37 1.16
N HIS A 217 -14.34 -5.40 1.85
CA HIS A 217 -13.88 -6.76 1.63
C HIS A 217 -14.26 -7.25 0.23
N LEU A 218 -13.48 -8.18 -0.32
CA LEU A 218 -13.67 -8.68 -1.67
C LEU A 218 -15.06 -9.31 -1.85
N GLY A 219 -15.84 -8.76 -2.78
CA GLY A 219 -17.21 -9.17 -3.09
C GLY A 219 -18.29 -8.38 -2.34
N GLU A 220 -17.94 -7.40 -1.52
CA GLU A 220 -18.89 -6.51 -0.85
C GLU A 220 -19.12 -5.19 -1.63
N GLY A 221 -18.27 -4.89 -2.63
CA GLY A 221 -18.33 -3.69 -3.46
C GLY A 221 -18.82 -3.97 -4.89
N TYR A 222 -18.45 -3.06 -5.80
CA TYR A 222 -18.93 -3.13 -7.18
C TYR A 222 -17.82 -3.38 -8.23
N LEU A 223 -16.55 -3.58 -7.81
CA LEU A 223 -15.47 -3.78 -8.76
C LEU A 223 -15.55 -5.13 -9.47
N ASP A 224 -15.26 -5.14 -10.77
CA ASP A 224 -15.00 -6.37 -11.51
C ASP A 224 -13.63 -6.95 -11.14
N LEU A 225 -13.55 -7.49 -9.91
CA LEU A 225 -12.32 -8.05 -9.36
C LEU A 225 -11.74 -9.17 -10.24
N ALA A 226 -12.60 -9.98 -10.84
CA ALA A 226 -12.18 -11.09 -11.72
C ALA A 226 -11.57 -10.55 -13.02
N GLY A 227 -12.22 -9.56 -13.64
CA GLY A 227 -11.70 -8.90 -14.85
C GLY A 227 -10.40 -8.12 -14.58
N ILE A 228 -10.27 -7.46 -13.43
CA ILE A 228 -9.02 -6.78 -13.03
C ILE A 228 -7.89 -7.80 -12.92
N VAL A 229 -8.10 -8.91 -12.19
CA VAL A 229 -7.09 -9.97 -12.03
C VAL A 229 -6.72 -10.59 -13.37
N ALA A 230 -7.71 -10.92 -14.22
CA ALA A 230 -7.45 -11.48 -15.56
C ALA A 230 -6.55 -10.58 -16.42
N ARG A 231 -6.76 -9.26 -16.37
CA ARG A 231 -5.93 -8.29 -17.10
C ARG A 231 -4.51 -8.18 -16.54
N PHE A 232 -4.32 -8.19 -15.22
CA PHE A 232 -2.99 -8.23 -14.60
C PHE A 232 -2.24 -9.51 -14.99
N VAL A 233 -2.93 -10.65 -14.94
CA VAL A 233 -2.34 -11.94 -15.35
C VAL A 233 -1.96 -11.94 -16.83
N ALA A 234 -2.84 -11.46 -17.72
CA ALA A 234 -2.55 -11.32 -19.15
C ALA A 234 -1.38 -10.36 -19.41
N GLY A 235 -1.22 -9.32 -18.58
CA GLY A 235 -0.08 -8.39 -18.59
C GLY A 235 1.22 -8.95 -18.00
N GLY A 236 1.24 -10.21 -17.57
CA GLY A 236 2.44 -10.87 -17.03
C GLY A 236 2.75 -10.51 -15.58
N TYR A 237 1.80 -9.98 -14.81
CA TYR A 237 2.02 -9.64 -13.40
C TYR A 237 2.40 -10.88 -12.56
N ASP A 238 3.52 -10.79 -11.84
CA ASP A 238 4.09 -11.85 -11.00
C ASP A 238 4.42 -11.39 -9.56
N GLY A 239 4.04 -10.16 -9.22
CA GLY A 239 4.34 -9.52 -7.94
C GLY A 239 3.52 -10.03 -6.75
N THR A 240 3.45 -9.23 -5.71
CA THR A 240 2.74 -9.52 -4.45
C THR A 240 1.41 -8.77 -4.36
N VAL A 241 0.47 -9.32 -3.60
CA VAL A 241 -0.87 -8.76 -3.41
C VAL A 241 -1.16 -8.63 -1.92
N THR A 242 -1.56 -7.43 -1.48
CA THR A 242 -1.98 -7.18 -0.09
C THR A 242 -3.48 -6.85 -0.02
N LEU A 243 -4.14 -7.35 1.02
CA LEU A 243 -5.52 -7.03 1.38
C LEU A 243 -5.52 -6.08 2.58
N GLU A 244 -6.19 -4.92 2.48
CA GLU A 244 -6.13 -3.87 3.49
C GLU A 244 -7.48 -3.58 4.18
N CYS A 245 -8.56 -4.22 3.74
CA CYS A 245 -9.88 -3.92 4.30
C CYS A 245 -9.95 -4.21 5.79
N SER A 246 -10.49 -3.26 6.55
CA SER A 246 -10.52 -3.32 8.01
C SER A 246 -11.33 -4.50 8.54
N CYS A 247 -10.74 -5.21 9.48
CA CYS A 247 -11.37 -6.27 10.28
C CYS A 247 -11.77 -5.79 11.68
N MET A 248 -11.77 -4.47 11.92
CA MET A 248 -12.14 -3.86 13.20
C MET A 248 -13.64 -3.53 13.23
N CYS A 249 -14.28 -3.89 14.32
CA CYS A 249 -15.61 -3.43 14.65
C CYS A 249 -15.58 -2.02 15.30
N PRO A 250 -16.71 -1.30 15.36
CA PRO A 250 -16.78 0.02 16.01
C PRO A 250 -16.36 0.03 17.48
N ASP A 251 -16.47 -1.09 18.18
CA ASP A 251 -16.05 -1.27 19.58
C ASP A 251 -14.55 -1.65 19.73
N GLY A 252 -13.82 -1.74 18.63
CA GLY A 252 -12.40 -2.10 18.58
C GLY A 252 -12.12 -3.61 18.58
N SER A 253 -13.15 -4.45 18.67
CA SER A 253 -12.99 -5.90 18.51
C SER A 253 -12.57 -6.26 17.08
N LEU A 254 -11.89 -7.41 16.93
CA LEU A 254 -11.35 -7.88 15.65
C LEU A 254 -12.10 -9.12 15.16
N VAL A 255 -12.38 -9.15 13.85
CA VAL A 255 -13.05 -10.27 13.15
C VAL A 255 -12.14 -10.81 12.06
N PRO A 256 -11.11 -11.64 12.41
CA PRO A 256 -10.13 -12.15 11.45
C PRO A 256 -10.76 -13.04 10.38
N GLU A 257 -11.93 -13.63 10.62
CA GLU A 257 -12.66 -14.47 9.67
C GLU A 257 -13.04 -13.72 8.38
N LYS A 258 -13.27 -12.40 8.45
CA LYS A 258 -13.51 -11.56 7.27
C LYS A 258 -12.27 -11.48 6.37
N MET A 259 -11.09 -11.32 6.98
CA MET A 259 -9.83 -11.36 6.23
C MET A 259 -9.59 -12.73 5.60
N ASN A 260 -9.84 -13.80 6.34
CA ASN A 260 -9.68 -15.16 5.81
C ASN A 260 -10.61 -15.41 4.61
N ALA A 261 -11.83 -14.90 4.63
CA ALA A 261 -12.74 -14.97 3.48
C ALA A 261 -12.18 -14.23 2.26
N SER A 262 -11.65 -13.01 2.47
CA SER A 262 -11.01 -12.22 1.40
C SER A 262 -9.73 -12.90 0.89
N LEU A 263 -8.88 -13.46 1.76
CA LEU A 263 -7.69 -14.21 1.38
C LEU A 263 -8.02 -15.40 0.49
N ARG A 264 -9.04 -16.20 0.85
CA ARG A 264 -9.51 -17.34 0.03
C ARG A 264 -10.01 -16.87 -1.34
N THR A 265 -10.76 -15.76 -1.38
CA THR A 265 -11.26 -15.17 -2.62
C THR A 265 -10.12 -14.68 -3.52
N ALA A 266 -9.19 -13.89 -2.98
CA ALA A 266 -8.05 -13.40 -3.75
C ALA A 266 -7.19 -14.56 -4.28
N ARG A 267 -6.80 -15.51 -3.42
CA ARG A 267 -6.01 -16.69 -3.82
C ARG A 267 -6.69 -17.47 -4.95
N ARG A 268 -8.00 -17.66 -4.88
CA ARG A 268 -8.76 -18.34 -5.94
C ARG A 268 -8.77 -17.55 -7.26
N LEU A 269 -8.91 -16.23 -7.21
CA LEU A 269 -8.89 -15.38 -8.41
C LEU A 269 -7.52 -15.42 -9.09
N PHE A 270 -6.44 -15.27 -8.32
CA PHE A 270 -5.08 -15.28 -8.85
C PHE A 270 -4.55 -16.68 -9.21
N ALA A 271 -5.13 -17.77 -8.65
CA ALA A 271 -4.72 -19.15 -8.97
C ALA A 271 -5.29 -19.66 -10.31
N ARG A 272 -6.37 -19.09 -10.84
CA ARG A 272 -6.96 -19.47 -12.15
C ARG A 272 -6.02 -19.23 -13.35
N ARG A 273 -4.81 -18.78 -13.09
CA ARG A 273 -3.74 -18.49 -14.05
C ARG A 273 -3.19 -19.72 -14.81
N THR A 274 -3.45 -20.95 -14.37
CA THR A 274 -2.73 -22.15 -14.84
C THR A 274 -3.60 -23.13 -15.65
N ALA A 275 -4.82 -22.77 -16.01
CA ALA A 275 -5.78 -23.73 -16.60
C ALA A 275 -6.28 -23.35 -18.00
N GLU A 276 -5.66 -22.35 -18.70
CA GLU A 276 -5.98 -22.04 -20.11
C GLU A 276 -4.68 -22.07 -20.98
#